data_19fad4540f9e256192f9c4edda06463c
#
_entry.id   19fad4540f9e256192f9c4edda06463c
#
_cell.length_a   1.000
_cell.length_b   1.000
_cell.length_c   1.000
_cell.angle_alpha   90.00
_cell.angle_beta   90.00
_cell.angle_gamma   90.00
#
_symmetry.space_group_name_H-M   'P 1'
#
loop_
_entity.id
_entity.type
_entity.pdbx_description
1 polymer ?
#
loop_
_entity_poly.entity_id
_entity_poly.type
_entity_poly.pdbx_seq_one_letter_code
_entity_poly.pdbx_strand_id
1 'polypeptide(L)'
;MELDIGGDRISLSPSSCAYQPCYIGKNLTVGEHVSIGSMCHIGRNVTIGNHARIQGSTYIADRTTVGSHVFIGPNSTILNDKYPPSGHSSKWSPVEIFNHAIIGGGCTVLPGAHLGERSVLGGGSVLTKPIPTGEVWAGNPATFLMTREEYDARGE
;
A
#
# COMPACT_ATOMS: atom_id res chain seq x y z
N MET A 1 -15.05 30.74 14.57
CA MET A 1 -14.92 30.23 13.18
C MET A 1 -14.36 28.82 13.28
N GLU A 2 -15.17 27.84 12.96
CA GLU A 2 -14.72 26.46 12.84
C GLU A 2 -14.04 26.34 11.48
N LEU A 3 -12.73 26.01 11.46
CA LEU A 3 -12.03 25.76 10.22
C LEU A 3 -12.35 24.32 9.79
N ASP A 4 -13.11 24.18 8.73
CA ASP A 4 -13.24 22.88 8.05
C ASP A 4 -11.93 22.60 7.29
N ILE A 5 -11.03 21.90 7.96
CA ILE A 5 -9.74 21.48 7.41
C ILE A 5 -9.79 20.07 6.82
N GLY A 6 -10.97 19.48 6.78
CA GLY A 6 -11.19 18.20 6.10
C GLY A 6 -11.07 18.36 4.59
N GLY A 7 -10.27 17.53 3.95
CA GLY A 7 -10.25 17.46 2.48
C GLY A 7 -11.60 16.97 1.95
N ASP A 8 -11.99 17.46 0.76
CA ASP A 8 -13.21 17.01 0.11
C ASP A 8 -13.14 15.51 -0.18
N ARG A 9 -14.21 14.83 0.18
CA ARG A 9 -14.36 13.41 -0.10
C ARG A 9 -14.90 13.22 -1.50
N ILE A 10 -14.20 12.43 -2.33
CA ILE A 10 -14.67 12.02 -3.66
C ILE A 10 -15.08 10.56 -3.66
N SER A 11 -16.14 10.24 -4.40
CA SER A 11 -16.61 8.87 -4.58
C SER A 11 -15.79 8.17 -5.68
N LEU A 12 -15.25 6.98 -5.38
CA LEU A 12 -14.61 6.09 -6.35
C LEU A 12 -15.58 5.00 -6.81
N SER A 13 -16.53 4.64 -5.96
CA SER A 13 -17.62 3.70 -6.20
C SER A 13 -18.73 4.02 -5.18
N PRO A 14 -19.89 3.34 -5.21
CA PRO A 14 -20.96 3.60 -4.24
C PRO A 14 -20.54 3.50 -2.77
N SER A 15 -19.53 2.66 -2.45
CA SER A 15 -19.07 2.45 -1.07
C SER A 15 -17.61 2.83 -0.82
N SER A 16 -16.88 3.26 -1.86
CA SER A 16 -15.44 3.55 -1.76
C SER A 16 -15.15 5.02 -2.04
N CYS A 17 -14.16 5.58 -1.35
CA CYS A 17 -13.85 7.00 -1.45
C CYS A 17 -12.35 7.29 -1.38
N ALA A 18 -11.99 8.48 -1.86
CA ALA A 18 -10.71 9.11 -1.63
C ALA A 18 -10.91 10.52 -1.06
N TYR A 19 -9.92 11.03 -0.38
CA TYR A 19 -9.93 12.38 0.20
C TYR A 19 -8.99 13.28 -0.58
N GLN A 20 -9.50 14.44 -0.99
CA GLN A 20 -8.75 15.46 -1.73
C GLN A 20 -7.80 16.25 -0.80
N PRO A 21 -6.70 16.84 -1.32
CA PRO A 21 -6.19 16.59 -2.67
C PRO A 21 -5.51 15.23 -2.78
N CYS A 22 -5.74 14.53 -3.89
CA CYS A 22 -5.05 13.28 -4.22
C CYS A 22 -4.95 13.13 -5.74
N TYR A 23 -4.00 12.35 -6.22
CA TYR A 23 -3.91 11.97 -7.62
C TYR A 23 -4.38 10.52 -7.80
N ILE A 24 -5.31 10.33 -8.70
CA ILE A 24 -5.81 9.00 -9.08
C ILE A 24 -5.53 8.80 -10.58
N GLY A 25 -4.65 7.86 -10.88
CA GLY A 25 -4.27 7.50 -12.24
C GLY A 25 -5.41 6.82 -13.01
N LYS A 26 -5.25 6.72 -14.33
CA LYS A 26 -6.23 6.07 -15.20
C LYS A 26 -6.34 4.57 -14.90
N ASN A 27 -7.53 4.00 -15.18
CA ASN A 27 -7.81 2.57 -15.08
C ASN A 27 -7.61 2.01 -13.66
N LEU A 28 -8.03 2.77 -12.64
CA LEU A 28 -8.14 2.25 -11.28
C LEU A 28 -9.29 1.24 -11.23
N THR A 29 -9.00 0.02 -10.75
CA THR A 29 -10.01 -0.95 -10.35
C THR A 29 -10.10 -0.94 -8.84
N VAL A 30 -11.26 -0.60 -8.31
CA VAL A 30 -11.48 -0.47 -6.86
C VAL A 30 -12.65 -1.34 -6.43
N GLY A 31 -12.45 -2.11 -5.35
CA GLY A 31 -13.49 -2.91 -4.72
C GLY A 31 -14.43 -2.07 -3.86
N GLU A 32 -15.14 -2.74 -2.96
CA GLU A 32 -16.10 -2.13 -2.03
C GLU A 32 -15.41 -1.67 -0.74
N HIS A 33 -15.93 -0.60 -0.15
CA HIS A 33 -15.49 -0.08 1.16
C HIS A 33 -13.99 0.26 1.24
N VAL A 34 -13.41 0.71 0.13
CA VAL A 34 -12.02 1.18 0.07
C VAL A 34 -11.96 2.64 0.51
N SER A 35 -10.93 3.00 1.27
CA SER A 35 -10.62 4.39 1.59
C SER A 35 -9.19 4.75 1.25
N ILE A 36 -9.01 5.88 0.56
CA ILE A 36 -7.71 6.43 0.18
C ILE A 36 -7.56 7.80 0.83
N GLY A 37 -6.56 7.95 1.67
CA GLY A 37 -6.26 9.20 2.38
C GLY A 37 -5.81 10.32 1.46
N SER A 38 -5.85 11.53 1.96
CA SER A 38 -5.40 12.73 1.24
C SER A 38 -3.90 12.69 0.93
N MET A 39 -3.49 13.44 -0.07
CA MET A 39 -2.10 13.56 -0.54
C MET A 39 -1.54 12.25 -1.12
N CYS A 40 -2.36 11.25 -1.37
CA CYS A 40 -1.92 10.03 -2.03
C CYS A 40 -1.68 10.25 -3.53
N HIS A 41 -0.73 9.51 -4.07
CA HIS A 41 -0.57 9.32 -5.50
C HIS A 41 -0.84 7.85 -5.84
N ILE A 42 -1.92 7.60 -6.55
CA ILE A 42 -2.25 6.26 -7.05
C ILE A 42 -1.94 6.23 -8.53
N GLY A 43 -1.03 5.37 -8.93
CA GLY A 43 -0.59 5.23 -10.31
C GLY A 43 -1.67 4.68 -11.26
N ARG A 44 -1.29 4.44 -12.49
CA ARG A 44 -2.18 3.90 -13.53
C ARG A 44 -2.31 2.38 -13.43
N ASN A 45 -3.44 1.84 -13.85
CA ASN A 45 -3.70 0.39 -13.88
C ASN A 45 -3.48 -0.28 -12.51
N VAL A 46 -3.81 0.42 -11.43
CA VAL A 46 -3.75 -0.11 -10.06
C VAL A 46 -5.05 -0.84 -9.75
N THR A 47 -4.94 -1.95 -9.05
CA THR A 47 -6.09 -2.71 -8.54
C THR A 47 -6.07 -2.67 -7.02
N ILE A 48 -7.21 -2.35 -6.41
CA ILE A 48 -7.36 -2.29 -4.94
C ILE A 48 -8.58 -3.11 -4.54
N GLY A 49 -8.36 -4.13 -3.73
CA GLY A 49 -9.40 -5.05 -3.26
C GLY A 49 -10.32 -4.46 -2.18
N ASN A 50 -11.36 -5.21 -1.82
CA ASN A 50 -12.38 -4.79 -0.87
C ASN A 50 -11.78 -4.45 0.50
N HIS A 51 -12.35 -3.44 1.16
CA HIS A 51 -11.98 -3.04 2.53
C HIS A 51 -10.50 -2.63 2.70
N ALA A 52 -9.78 -2.36 1.62
CA ALA A 52 -8.42 -1.86 1.70
C ALA A 52 -8.41 -0.41 2.21
N ARG A 53 -7.43 -0.08 3.04
CA ARG A 53 -7.24 1.25 3.62
C ARG A 53 -5.84 1.75 3.31
N ILE A 54 -5.77 2.83 2.54
CA ILE A 54 -4.52 3.48 2.17
C ILE A 54 -4.48 4.83 2.87
N GLN A 55 -3.53 5.00 3.76
CA GLN A 55 -3.40 6.22 4.55
C GLN A 55 -2.73 7.34 3.75
N GLY A 56 -2.85 8.57 4.26
CA GLY A 56 -2.40 9.77 3.57
C GLY A 56 -0.93 9.79 3.15
N SER A 57 -0.63 10.53 2.10
CA SER A 57 0.72 10.74 1.57
C SER A 57 1.42 9.45 1.11
N THR A 58 0.67 8.45 0.71
CA THR A 58 1.21 7.19 0.17
C THR A 58 1.37 7.29 -1.34
N TYR A 59 2.52 6.84 -1.85
CA TYR A 59 2.78 6.69 -3.27
C TYR A 59 2.62 5.23 -3.69
N ILE A 60 1.75 4.98 -4.66
CA ILE A 60 1.56 3.65 -5.26
C ILE A 60 1.87 3.74 -6.74
N ALA A 61 2.93 3.05 -7.16
CA ALA A 61 3.36 3.04 -8.55
C ALA A 61 2.37 2.32 -9.48
N ASP A 62 2.47 2.62 -10.76
CA ASP A 62 1.67 1.99 -11.83
C ASP A 62 1.69 0.45 -11.73
N ARG A 63 0.55 -0.18 -12.00
CA ARG A 63 0.34 -1.63 -12.05
C ARG A 63 0.49 -2.37 -10.70
N THR A 64 0.54 -1.66 -9.59
CA THR A 64 0.49 -2.30 -8.27
C THR A 64 -0.86 -3.00 -8.06
N THR A 65 -0.83 -4.18 -7.47
CA THR A 65 -2.03 -4.89 -7.03
C THR A 65 -2.09 -4.91 -5.51
N VAL A 66 -3.18 -4.39 -4.97
CA VAL A 66 -3.46 -4.36 -3.53
C VAL A 66 -4.66 -5.26 -3.25
N GLY A 67 -4.47 -6.25 -2.41
CA GLY A 67 -5.50 -7.22 -2.04
C GLY A 67 -6.59 -6.66 -1.12
N SER A 68 -7.53 -7.51 -0.77
CA SER A 68 -8.61 -7.17 0.16
C SER A 68 -8.12 -7.08 1.60
N HIS A 69 -8.72 -6.18 2.38
CA HIS A 69 -8.37 -5.96 3.79
C HIS A 69 -6.91 -5.59 4.04
N VAL A 70 -6.24 -5.05 3.03
CA VAL A 70 -4.86 -4.54 3.16
C VAL A 70 -4.89 -3.19 3.85
N PHE A 71 -3.93 -2.97 4.74
CA PHE A 71 -3.67 -1.66 5.34
C PHE A 71 -2.30 -1.16 4.87
N ILE A 72 -2.25 0.07 4.37
CA ILE A 72 -0.99 0.76 4.03
C ILE A 72 -0.90 2.04 4.86
N GLY A 73 0.09 2.09 5.73
CA GLY A 73 0.35 3.22 6.61
C GLY A 73 0.81 4.48 5.87
N PRO A 74 0.67 5.65 6.49
CA PRO A 74 0.96 6.94 5.85
C PRO A 74 2.43 7.07 5.46
N ASN A 75 2.70 7.89 4.46
CA ASN A 75 4.05 8.17 3.94
C ASN A 75 4.80 6.92 3.46
N SER A 76 4.09 5.90 3.02
CA SER A 76 4.70 4.72 2.42
C SER A 76 4.87 4.88 0.92
N THR A 77 5.88 4.21 0.36
CA THR A 77 6.22 4.30 -1.07
C THR A 77 6.33 2.92 -1.66
N ILE A 78 5.46 2.61 -2.63
CA ILE A 78 5.45 1.34 -3.36
C ILE A 78 5.98 1.57 -4.76
N LEU A 79 7.12 0.98 -5.09
CA LEU A 79 7.86 1.22 -6.33
C LEU A 79 7.66 0.12 -7.36
N ASN A 80 7.98 0.40 -8.64
CA ASN A 80 7.83 -0.58 -9.73
C ASN A 80 9.04 -0.67 -10.66
N ASP A 81 9.91 0.34 -10.74
CA ASP A 81 11.09 0.32 -11.60
C ASP A 81 12.32 -0.15 -10.82
N LYS A 82 12.77 -1.37 -11.11
CA LYS A 82 13.88 -2.00 -10.38
C LYS A 82 15.24 -1.35 -10.64
N TYR A 83 15.42 -0.78 -11.81
CA TYR A 83 16.65 -0.13 -12.22
C TYR A 83 16.37 1.25 -12.84
N PRO A 84 15.87 2.21 -12.01
CA PRO A 84 15.47 3.52 -12.53
C PRO A 84 16.68 4.36 -12.98
N PRO A 85 16.52 5.18 -14.03
CA PRO A 85 15.36 5.24 -14.89
C PRO A 85 15.48 4.22 -16.04
N SER A 86 14.68 3.16 -15.99
CA SER A 86 14.72 2.12 -17.04
C SER A 86 14.20 2.64 -18.41
N GLY A 87 13.39 3.70 -18.36
CA GLY A 87 12.83 4.33 -19.55
C GLY A 87 11.78 3.49 -20.29
N HIS A 88 11.45 2.30 -19.80
CA HIS A 88 10.53 1.41 -20.50
C HIS A 88 9.74 0.52 -19.53
N SER A 89 8.41 0.57 -19.66
CA SER A 89 7.50 -0.13 -18.76
C SER A 89 7.60 -1.67 -18.80
N SER A 90 8.20 -2.24 -19.85
CA SER A 90 8.47 -3.68 -19.92
C SER A 90 9.55 -4.14 -18.93
N LYS A 91 10.32 -3.21 -18.38
CA LYS A 91 11.38 -3.48 -17.39
C LYS A 91 10.89 -3.31 -15.95
N TRP A 92 9.64 -2.91 -15.76
CA TRP A 92 9.07 -2.73 -14.44
C TRP A 92 8.74 -4.06 -13.79
N SER A 93 8.86 -4.09 -12.47
CA SER A 93 8.49 -5.20 -11.60
C SER A 93 7.45 -4.70 -10.58
N PRO A 94 6.17 -4.55 -10.98
CA PRO A 94 5.13 -4.07 -10.07
C PRO A 94 5.00 -4.95 -8.83
N VAL A 95 4.64 -4.34 -7.72
CA VAL A 95 4.45 -5.03 -6.44
C VAL A 95 3.04 -5.60 -6.35
N GLU A 96 2.94 -6.80 -5.80
CA GLU A 96 1.68 -7.44 -5.38
C GLU A 96 1.63 -7.49 -3.86
N ILE A 97 0.55 -6.97 -3.29
CA ILE A 97 0.27 -6.99 -1.85
C ILE A 97 -0.96 -7.87 -1.66
N PHE A 98 -0.75 -9.05 -1.06
CA PHE A 98 -1.83 -10.02 -0.93
C PHE A 98 -2.78 -9.71 0.23
N ASN A 99 -3.89 -10.43 0.31
CA ASN A 99 -4.98 -10.15 1.25
C ASN A 99 -4.50 -10.10 2.70
N HIS A 100 -5.10 -9.20 3.48
CA HIS A 100 -4.82 -9.01 4.91
C HIS A 100 -3.37 -8.62 5.25
N ALA A 101 -2.56 -8.22 4.27
CA ALA A 101 -1.23 -7.70 4.55
C ALA A 101 -1.31 -6.30 5.18
N ILE A 102 -0.31 -5.99 5.99
CA ILE A 102 -0.18 -4.70 6.68
C ILE A 102 1.17 -4.09 6.34
N ILE A 103 1.16 -2.84 5.92
CA ILE A 103 2.37 -2.02 5.76
C ILE A 103 2.30 -0.89 6.77
N GLY A 104 3.28 -0.82 7.66
CA GLY A 104 3.42 0.28 8.61
C GLY A 104 3.71 1.61 7.94
N GLY A 105 3.62 2.71 8.69
CA GLY A 105 3.92 4.04 8.16
C GLY A 105 5.38 4.22 7.76
N GLY A 106 5.62 5.05 6.74
CA GLY A 106 6.98 5.41 6.31
C GLY A 106 7.80 4.27 5.71
N CYS A 107 7.15 3.23 5.18
CA CYS A 107 7.82 2.11 4.54
C CYS A 107 8.16 2.38 3.08
N THR A 108 9.22 1.73 2.59
CA THR A 108 9.55 1.66 1.17
C THR A 108 9.53 0.21 0.73
N VAL A 109 8.71 -0.10 -0.28
CA VAL A 109 8.65 -1.43 -0.89
C VAL A 109 9.30 -1.37 -2.26
N LEU A 110 10.43 -2.06 -2.42
CA LEU A 110 11.17 -2.07 -3.67
C LEU A 110 10.46 -2.90 -4.74
N PRO A 111 10.71 -2.60 -6.03
CA PRO A 111 10.09 -3.31 -7.13
C PRO A 111 10.27 -4.83 -7.03
N GLY A 112 9.18 -5.57 -7.20
CA GLY A 112 9.18 -7.03 -7.11
C GLY A 112 9.24 -7.62 -5.69
N ALA A 113 9.32 -6.78 -4.66
CA ALA A 113 9.28 -7.22 -3.26
C ALA A 113 7.82 -7.36 -2.80
N HIS A 114 7.21 -8.50 -3.09
CA HIS A 114 5.79 -8.75 -2.78
C HIS A 114 5.55 -8.99 -1.29
N LEU A 115 4.31 -8.72 -0.84
CA LEU A 115 3.87 -9.02 0.51
C LEU A 115 2.88 -10.18 0.49
N GLY A 116 3.26 -11.31 1.09
CA GLY A 116 2.40 -12.50 1.19
C GLY A 116 1.12 -12.24 2.00
N GLU A 117 0.16 -13.12 1.87
CA GLU A 117 -1.11 -13.03 2.60
C GLU A 117 -0.85 -12.96 4.12
N ARG A 118 -1.57 -12.06 4.80
CA ARG A 118 -1.40 -11.84 6.26
C ARG A 118 0.03 -11.46 6.70
N SER A 119 0.88 -11.04 5.77
CA SER A 119 2.22 -10.54 6.15
C SER A 119 2.15 -9.14 6.73
N VAL A 120 3.18 -8.75 7.47
CA VAL A 120 3.34 -7.42 8.05
C VAL A 120 4.73 -6.88 7.76
N LEU A 121 4.78 -5.65 7.28
CA LEU A 121 6.02 -4.86 7.19
C LEU A 121 5.98 -3.77 8.26
N GLY A 122 6.88 -3.82 9.22
CA GLY A 122 6.97 -2.87 10.33
C GLY A 122 7.29 -1.45 9.87
N GLY A 123 6.81 -0.45 10.61
CA GLY A 123 6.99 0.97 10.25
C GLY A 123 8.44 1.35 10.00
N GLY A 124 8.66 2.24 9.03
CA GLY A 124 9.98 2.74 8.66
C GLY A 124 10.90 1.73 7.96
N SER A 125 10.37 0.59 7.54
CA SER A 125 11.15 -0.49 6.94
C SER A 125 11.38 -0.30 5.45
N VAL A 126 12.45 -0.90 4.94
CA VAL A 126 12.73 -0.99 3.49
C VAL A 126 12.69 -2.46 3.09
N LEU A 127 11.64 -2.83 2.34
CA LEU A 127 11.47 -4.20 1.87
C LEU A 127 12.21 -4.42 0.55
N THR A 128 13.18 -5.32 0.56
CA THR A 128 14.02 -5.65 -0.61
C THR A 128 13.74 -7.04 -1.17
N LYS A 129 13.00 -7.88 -0.43
CA LYS A 129 12.65 -9.26 -0.78
C LYS A 129 11.19 -9.53 -0.44
N PRO A 130 10.53 -10.49 -1.08
CA PRO A 130 9.16 -10.87 -0.72
C PRO A 130 9.05 -11.34 0.73
N ILE A 131 7.96 -10.95 1.39
CA ILE A 131 7.59 -11.48 2.71
C ILE A 131 6.71 -12.71 2.48
N PRO A 132 7.05 -13.87 3.04
CA PRO A 132 6.18 -15.04 3.00
C PRO A 132 4.85 -14.82 3.74
N THR A 133 3.86 -15.63 3.40
CA THR A 133 2.56 -15.64 4.08
C THR A 133 2.72 -15.79 5.59
N GLY A 134 2.04 -14.94 6.36
CA GLY A 134 1.97 -15.04 7.82
C GLY A 134 3.24 -14.62 8.57
N GLU A 135 4.15 -13.94 7.91
CA GLU A 135 5.38 -13.45 8.55
C GLU A 135 5.35 -11.94 8.77
N VAL A 136 6.02 -11.50 9.82
CA VAL A 136 6.25 -10.10 10.16
C VAL A 136 7.72 -9.79 9.98
N TRP A 137 8.01 -8.80 9.15
CA TRP A 137 9.37 -8.36 8.85
C TRP A 137 9.51 -6.88 9.19
N ALA A 138 10.71 -6.47 9.59
CA ALA A 138 11.03 -5.07 9.87
C ALA A 138 12.51 -4.76 9.65
N GLY A 139 12.81 -3.50 9.49
CA GLY A 139 14.15 -2.95 9.38
C GLY A 139 14.53 -2.51 7.97
N ASN A 140 15.80 -2.12 7.81
CA ASN A 140 16.39 -1.72 6.53
C ASN A 140 17.77 -2.40 6.36
N PRO A 141 17.90 -3.43 5.50
CA PRO A 141 16.81 -4.12 4.82
C PRO A 141 15.91 -4.86 5.81
N ALA A 142 14.62 -4.98 5.47
CA ALA A 142 13.68 -5.70 6.31
C ALA A 142 14.04 -7.20 6.36
N THR A 143 13.96 -7.77 7.56
CA THR A 143 14.21 -9.18 7.84
C THR A 143 13.13 -9.74 8.76
N PHE A 144 13.00 -11.06 8.82
CA PHE A 144 12.03 -11.73 9.68
C PHE A 144 12.16 -11.30 11.14
N LEU A 145 11.03 -11.00 11.76
CA LEU A 145 10.97 -10.60 13.17
C LEU A 145 10.14 -11.59 14.00
N MET A 146 8.96 -11.99 13.53
CA MET A 146 8.04 -12.89 14.22
C MET A 146 6.97 -13.42 13.27
N THR A 147 6.12 -14.33 13.76
CA THR A 147 4.93 -14.76 13.02
C THR A 147 3.79 -13.76 13.15
N ARG A 148 2.80 -13.84 12.24
CA ARG A 148 1.60 -13.02 12.32
C ARG A 148 0.77 -13.31 13.58
N GLU A 149 0.72 -14.55 14.02
CA GLU A 149 0.03 -14.96 15.25
C GLU A 149 0.66 -14.28 16.48
N GLU A 150 1.97 -14.24 16.57
CA GLU A 150 2.69 -13.54 17.64
C GLU A 150 2.45 -12.03 17.60
N TYR A 151 2.36 -11.46 16.39
CA TYR A 151 2.05 -10.05 16.21
C TYR A 151 0.62 -9.71 16.65
N ASP A 152 -0.36 -10.51 16.20
CA ASP A 152 -1.77 -10.29 16.53
C ASP A 152 -1.98 -10.39 18.06
N ALA A 153 -1.34 -11.34 18.73
CA ALA A 153 -1.43 -11.52 20.18
C ALA A 153 -0.91 -10.32 21.00
N ARG A 154 -0.09 -9.44 20.41
CA ARG A 154 0.40 -8.23 21.08
C ARG A 154 -0.59 -7.07 21.02
N GLY A 155 -1.58 -7.13 20.13
CA GLY A 155 -2.60 -6.10 19.94
C GLY A 155 -3.86 -6.32 20.76
N GLU A 156 -3.93 -7.39 21.55
CA GLU A 156 -5.06 -7.73 22.40
C GLU A 156 -4.97 -7.12 23.81
#